data_6d34796c78add36803f492233ffa0efe
#
_entry.id   6d34796c78add36803f492233ffa0efe
#
_cell.length_a   1.000
_cell.length_b   1.000
_cell.length_c   1.000
_cell.angle_alpha   90.00
_cell.angle_beta   90.00
_cell.angle_gamma   90.00
#
_symmetry.space_group_name_H-M   'P 1'
#
loop_
_entity.id
_entity.type
_entity.pdbx_description
1 polymer ?
#
loop_
_entity_poly.entity_id
_entity_poly.type
_entity_poly.pdbx_seq_one_letter_code
_entity_poly.pdbx_strand_id
1 'polypeptide(L)'
;MDRGYIYLNKKSFIHNLEVLKNLSRKELCLVVKANAYGHGLEWAVKNANASGIKWFAVASVDEGMQVKKVYKESRVLLLAEPSKIQLENIKENDIDLTVYNESFIDTLIETRDEYSVHLKIDTGMHRLGCPPEKF
;
A
#
# COMPACT_ATOMS: atom_id res chain seq x y z
N MET A 1 11.61 29.72 13.08
CA MET A 1 10.32 30.29 12.62
C MET A 1 9.66 29.24 11.75
N ASP A 2 8.53 28.68 12.22
CA ASP A 2 7.71 27.80 11.39
C ASP A 2 7.12 28.62 10.24
N ARG A 3 7.42 28.19 9.01
CA ARG A 3 6.98 28.90 7.79
C ARG A 3 5.58 28.49 7.32
N GLY A 4 4.93 27.59 8.03
CA GLY A 4 3.58 27.13 7.73
C GLY A 4 3.17 25.98 8.64
N TYR A 5 1.87 25.71 8.65
CA TYR A 5 1.29 24.56 9.35
C TYR A 5 0.20 23.93 8.49
N ILE A 6 -0.04 22.64 8.70
CA ILE A 6 -1.11 21.89 8.05
C ILE A 6 -2.17 21.59 9.10
N TYR A 7 -3.40 21.93 8.83
CA TYR A 7 -4.55 21.59 9.66
C TYR A 7 -5.25 20.35 9.10
N LEU A 8 -5.30 19.27 9.89
CA LEU A 8 -5.95 18.03 9.52
C LEU A 8 -7.31 17.91 10.22
N ASN A 9 -8.39 17.84 9.43
CA ASN A 9 -9.73 17.66 9.97
C ASN A 9 -10.13 16.18 9.98
N LYS A 10 -10.08 15.57 11.17
CA LYS A 10 -10.44 14.17 11.36
C LYS A 10 -11.87 13.84 10.92
N LYS A 11 -12.85 14.71 11.24
CA LYS A 11 -14.26 14.47 10.90
C LYS A 11 -14.46 14.43 9.40
N SER A 12 -13.88 15.38 8.66
CA SER A 12 -13.94 15.40 7.21
C SER A 12 -13.23 14.20 6.58
N PHE A 13 -12.08 13.78 7.11
CA PHE A 13 -11.37 12.60 6.65
C PHE A 13 -12.22 11.33 6.79
N ILE A 14 -12.80 11.10 7.97
CA ILE A 14 -13.68 9.94 8.23
C ILE A 14 -14.91 9.99 7.34
N HIS A 15 -15.57 11.15 7.24
CA HIS A 15 -16.73 11.33 6.36
C HIS A 15 -16.41 10.97 4.90
N ASN A 16 -15.27 11.41 4.37
CA ASN A 16 -14.86 11.07 3.01
C ASN A 16 -14.67 9.57 2.81
N LEU A 17 -14.07 8.87 3.78
CA LEU A 17 -13.94 7.40 3.73
C LEU A 17 -15.30 6.71 3.72
N GLU A 18 -16.25 7.16 4.54
CA GLU A 18 -17.62 6.62 4.58
C GLU A 18 -18.36 6.84 3.24
N VAL A 19 -18.23 8.04 2.65
CA VAL A 19 -18.81 8.34 1.34
C VAL A 19 -18.25 7.39 0.28
N LEU A 20 -16.93 7.23 0.21
CA LEU A 20 -16.28 6.34 -0.76
C LEU A 20 -16.68 4.88 -0.56
N LYS A 21 -16.76 4.42 0.70
CA LYS A 21 -17.21 3.06 1.04
C LYS A 21 -18.63 2.80 0.59
N ASN A 22 -19.53 3.76 0.81
CA ASN A 22 -20.95 3.67 0.42
C ASN A 22 -21.11 3.68 -1.11
N LEU A 23 -20.34 4.52 -1.81
CA LEU A 23 -20.38 4.61 -3.28
C LEU A 23 -19.83 3.34 -3.94
N SER A 24 -18.69 2.85 -3.48
CA SER A 24 -18.02 1.68 -4.08
C SER A 24 -18.73 0.37 -3.75
N ARG A 25 -19.35 0.29 -2.56
CA ARG A 25 -19.90 -0.94 -1.95
C ARG A 25 -18.86 -2.07 -1.91
N LYS A 26 -17.58 -1.70 -1.81
CA LYS A 26 -16.41 -2.59 -1.80
C LYS A 26 -15.50 -2.24 -0.64
N GLU A 27 -14.59 -3.15 -0.33
CA GLU A 27 -13.49 -2.86 0.58
C GLU A 27 -12.59 -1.76 -0.02
N LEU A 28 -12.18 -0.82 0.82
CA LEU A 28 -11.29 0.26 0.41
C LEU A 28 -9.85 -0.08 0.75
N CYS A 29 -8.96 0.09 -0.22
CA CYS A 29 -7.53 0.12 -0.01
C CYS A 29 -7.06 1.58 0.02
N LEU A 30 -6.67 2.08 1.19
CA LEU A 30 -6.24 3.47 1.35
C LEU A 30 -4.77 3.62 0.99
N VAL A 31 -4.46 4.45 -0.01
CA VAL A 31 -3.08 4.75 -0.40
C VAL A 31 -2.48 5.78 0.55
N VAL A 32 -1.44 5.39 1.31
CA VAL A 32 -0.78 6.21 2.35
C VAL A 32 0.70 6.46 2.09
N LYS A 33 1.17 6.23 0.87
CA LYS A 33 2.55 6.50 0.45
C LYS A 33 2.92 7.98 0.59
N ALA A 34 4.22 8.30 0.55
CA ALA A 34 4.76 9.65 0.70
C ALA A 34 4.21 10.35 1.96
N ASN A 35 4.30 9.64 3.11
CA ASN A 35 3.76 10.11 4.39
C ASN A 35 2.27 10.50 4.28
N ALA A 36 1.44 9.64 3.65
CA ALA A 36 0.03 9.89 3.33
C ALA A 36 -0.16 11.21 2.57
N TYR A 37 0.68 11.43 1.54
CA TYR A 37 0.70 12.66 0.74
C TYR A 37 0.86 13.94 1.59
N GLY A 38 1.66 13.85 2.65
CA GLY A 38 1.91 14.95 3.58
C GLY A 38 0.92 15.08 4.73
N HIS A 39 -0.12 14.24 4.80
CA HIS A 39 -1.07 14.25 5.92
C HIS A 39 -0.55 13.56 7.19
N GLY A 40 0.58 12.85 7.09
CA GLY A 40 1.12 12.02 8.17
C GLY A 40 0.58 10.58 8.13
N LEU A 41 1.47 9.62 7.83
CA LEU A 41 1.12 8.21 7.67
C LEU A 41 0.45 7.65 8.93
N GLU A 42 1.05 7.87 10.08
CA GLU A 42 0.51 7.40 11.37
C GLU A 42 -0.89 7.95 11.64
N TRP A 43 -1.09 9.26 11.41
CA TRP A 43 -2.37 9.91 11.60
C TRP A 43 -3.44 9.33 10.66
N ALA A 44 -3.09 9.15 9.37
CA ALA A 44 -4.01 8.61 8.37
C ALA A 44 -4.39 7.16 8.68
N VAL A 45 -3.42 6.30 8.99
CA VAL A 45 -3.65 4.89 9.32
C VAL A 45 -4.52 4.73 10.58
N LYS A 46 -4.20 5.45 11.67
CA LYS A 46 -4.99 5.39 12.91
C LYS A 46 -6.45 5.79 12.69
N ASN A 47 -6.69 6.89 11.98
CA ASN A 47 -8.04 7.38 11.76
C ASN A 47 -8.83 6.53 10.75
N ALA A 48 -8.17 6.00 9.72
CA ALA A 48 -8.78 5.09 8.77
C ALA A 48 -9.14 3.75 9.43
N ASN A 49 -8.25 3.18 10.26
CA ASN A 49 -8.54 1.96 11.01
C ASN A 49 -9.73 2.13 11.95
N ALA A 50 -9.82 3.26 12.66
CA ALA A 50 -10.97 3.58 13.50
C ALA A 50 -12.30 3.66 12.72
N SER A 51 -12.26 3.85 11.40
CA SER A 51 -13.40 3.83 10.46
C SER A 51 -13.60 2.46 9.77
N GLY A 52 -12.84 1.44 10.20
CA GLY A 52 -12.96 0.08 9.68
C GLY A 52 -12.18 -0.17 8.39
N ILE A 53 -11.26 0.72 8.00
CA ILE A 53 -10.32 0.46 6.89
C ILE A 53 -9.18 -0.42 7.41
N LYS A 54 -8.99 -1.56 6.77
CA LYS A 54 -7.96 -2.55 7.16
C LYS A 54 -6.88 -2.72 6.10
N TRP A 55 -7.07 -2.18 4.91
CA TRP A 55 -6.17 -2.34 3.77
C TRP A 55 -5.53 -1.01 3.38
N PHE A 56 -4.20 -1.03 3.24
CA PHE A 56 -3.39 0.14 2.95
C PHE A 56 -2.43 -0.16 1.79
N ALA A 57 -2.12 0.84 0.97
CA ALA A 57 -1.14 0.72 -0.09
C ALA A 57 -0.03 1.76 0.06
N VAL A 58 1.20 1.32 -0.17
CA VAL A 58 2.44 2.08 0.04
C VAL A 58 3.36 1.98 -1.18
N ALA A 59 4.38 2.84 -1.25
CA ALA A 59 5.36 2.83 -2.33
C ALA A 59 6.70 2.19 -1.94
N SER A 60 6.99 2.03 -0.64
CA SER A 60 8.22 1.43 -0.14
C SER A 60 7.95 0.43 0.98
N VAL A 61 8.91 -0.48 1.18
CA VAL A 61 8.87 -1.47 2.27
C VAL A 61 8.87 -0.78 3.63
N ASP A 62 9.66 0.29 3.78
CA ASP A 62 9.73 1.06 5.03
C ASP A 62 8.39 1.69 5.41
N GLU A 63 7.66 2.23 4.43
CA GLU A 63 6.29 2.72 4.66
C GLU A 63 5.36 1.58 5.07
N GLY A 64 5.48 0.40 4.45
CA GLY A 64 4.72 -0.79 4.81
C GLY A 64 4.97 -1.23 6.24
N MET A 65 6.22 -1.28 6.66
CA MET A 65 6.61 -1.58 8.04
C MET A 65 6.07 -0.53 9.02
N GLN A 66 6.06 0.76 8.64
CA GLN A 66 5.45 1.82 9.46
C GLN A 66 3.93 1.61 9.60
N VAL A 67 3.21 1.23 8.54
CA VAL A 67 1.78 0.88 8.63
C VAL A 67 1.58 -0.27 9.61
N LYS A 68 2.33 -1.37 9.48
CA LYS A 68 2.26 -2.54 10.37
C LYS A 68 2.60 -2.20 11.82
N LYS A 69 3.51 -1.27 12.06
CA LYS A 69 3.83 -0.77 13.41
C LYS A 69 2.67 -0.01 14.04
N VAL A 70 1.89 0.73 13.24
CA VAL A 70 0.70 1.48 13.70
C VAL A 70 -0.50 0.56 13.88
N TYR A 71 -0.68 -0.38 12.95
CA TYR A 71 -1.79 -1.34 12.93
C TYR A 71 -1.30 -2.70 12.41
N LYS A 72 -0.94 -3.59 13.32
CA LYS A 72 -0.29 -4.87 13.04
C LYS A 72 -1.12 -5.78 12.13
N GLU A 73 -2.42 -5.83 12.35
CA GLU A 73 -3.37 -6.69 11.61
C GLU A 73 -3.80 -6.07 10.27
N SER A 74 -3.22 -4.94 9.87
CA SER A 74 -3.50 -4.35 8.59
C SER A 74 -3.04 -5.23 7.44
N ARG A 75 -3.78 -5.25 6.34
CA ARG A 75 -3.28 -5.72 5.06
C ARG A 75 -2.51 -4.58 4.38
N VAL A 76 -1.32 -4.85 3.89
CA VAL A 76 -0.47 -3.82 3.26
C VAL A 76 -0.06 -4.29 1.88
N LEU A 77 -0.32 -3.48 0.84
CA LEU A 77 0.09 -3.71 -0.53
C LEU A 77 1.23 -2.77 -0.91
N LEU A 78 2.35 -3.32 -1.32
CA LEU A 78 3.45 -2.59 -1.93
C LEU A 78 3.17 -2.37 -3.42
N LEU A 79 3.05 -1.10 -3.85
CA LEU A 79 2.64 -0.72 -5.21
C LEU A 79 3.72 -0.83 -6.29
N ALA A 80 4.94 -1.13 -5.91
CA ALA A 80 6.09 -1.30 -6.81
C ALA A 80 6.90 -2.54 -6.40
N GLU A 81 7.59 -3.16 -7.34
CA GLU A 81 8.49 -4.27 -7.05
C GLU A 81 9.66 -3.79 -6.17
N PRO A 82 9.95 -4.50 -5.05
CA PRO A 82 11.09 -4.20 -4.19
C PRO A 82 12.38 -4.76 -4.75
N SER A 83 13.50 -4.38 -4.15
CA SER A 83 14.77 -5.09 -4.38
C SER A 83 14.81 -6.43 -3.64
N LYS A 84 15.60 -7.38 -4.14
CA LYS A 84 15.76 -8.74 -3.54
C LYS A 84 16.14 -8.66 -2.05
N ILE A 85 16.97 -7.71 -1.65
CA ILE A 85 17.41 -7.54 -0.26
C ILE A 85 16.27 -7.18 0.72
N GLN A 86 15.15 -6.69 0.21
CA GLN A 86 13.98 -6.30 1.03
C GLN A 86 12.98 -7.43 1.24
N LEU A 87 13.16 -8.59 0.56
CA LEU A 87 12.20 -9.69 0.60
C LEU A 87 12.03 -10.30 1.99
N GLU A 88 13.09 -10.35 2.79
CA GLU A 88 13.03 -10.81 4.18
C GLU A 88 12.10 -9.92 5.03
N ASN A 89 12.28 -8.59 4.96
CA ASN A 89 11.41 -7.64 5.67
C ASN A 89 9.95 -7.74 5.22
N ILE A 90 9.71 -8.00 3.94
CA ILE A 90 8.37 -8.16 3.37
C ILE A 90 7.68 -9.39 3.95
N LYS A 91 8.39 -10.51 3.99
CA LYS A 91 7.90 -11.77 4.55
C LYS A 91 7.62 -11.66 6.05
N GLU A 92 8.58 -11.12 6.82
CA GLU A 92 8.44 -10.94 8.26
C GLU A 92 7.27 -10.02 8.67
N ASN A 93 6.94 -9.06 7.81
CA ASN A 93 5.87 -8.11 8.06
C ASN A 93 4.57 -8.42 7.30
N ASP A 94 4.49 -9.57 6.61
CA ASP A 94 3.30 -9.98 5.87
C ASP A 94 2.77 -8.84 4.95
N ILE A 95 3.64 -8.40 4.03
CA ILE A 95 3.33 -7.33 3.06
C ILE A 95 3.05 -7.97 1.69
N ASP A 96 1.88 -7.68 1.11
CA ASP A 96 1.50 -8.11 -0.22
C ASP A 96 2.37 -7.41 -1.27
N LEU A 97 2.82 -8.15 -2.28
CA LEU A 97 3.66 -7.66 -3.37
C LEU A 97 2.86 -7.33 -4.62
N THR A 98 3.23 -6.28 -5.32
CA THR A 98 2.84 -6.08 -6.72
C THR A 98 3.93 -6.66 -7.61
N VAL A 99 3.56 -7.50 -8.59
CA VAL A 99 4.49 -8.13 -9.56
C VAL A 99 4.04 -7.80 -10.98
N TYR A 100 5.01 -7.53 -11.86
CA TYR A 100 4.77 -7.21 -13.28
C TYR A 100 5.97 -7.52 -14.20
N ASN A 101 7.13 -7.90 -13.64
CA ASN A 101 8.29 -8.33 -14.41
C ASN A 101 8.56 -9.82 -14.22
N GLU A 102 8.78 -10.54 -15.29
CA GLU A 102 9.14 -11.96 -15.29
C GLU A 102 10.40 -12.22 -14.43
N SER A 103 11.44 -11.38 -14.60
CA SER A 103 12.69 -11.50 -13.83
C SER A 103 12.51 -11.34 -12.31
N PHE A 104 11.52 -10.55 -11.89
CA PHE A 104 11.20 -10.44 -10.46
C PHE A 104 10.43 -11.67 -9.96
N ILE A 105 9.53 -12.22 -10.79
CA ILE A 105 8.84 -13.48 -10.50
C ILE A 105 9.86 -14.61 -10.33
N ASP A 106 10.85 -14.74 -11.24
CA ASP A 106 11.94 -15.70 -11.13
C ASP A 106 12.70 -15.54 -9.80
N THR A 107 12.98 -14.28 -9.42
CA THR A 107 13.61 -13.98 -8.13
C THR A 107 12.79 -14.47 -6.95
N LEU A 108 11.45 -14.33 -6.97
CA LEU A 108 10.57 -14.84 -5.91
C LEU A 108 10.58 -16.37 -5.86
N ILE A 109 10.55 -17.04 -7.02
CA ILE A 109 10.62 -18.51 -7.13
C ILE A 109 11.94 -19.05 -6.55
N GLU A 110 13.06 -18.37 -6.81
CA GLU A 110 14.38 -18.74 -6.28
C GLU A 110 14.43 -18.74 -4.74
N THR A 111 13.66 -17.87 -4.07
CA THR A 111 13.65 -17.82 -2.59
C THR A 111 13.02 -19.07 -1.97
N ARG A 112 12.15 -19.76 -2.70
CA ARG A 112 11.33 -20.90 -2.22
C ARG A 112 10.42 -20.53 -1.03
N ASP A 113 10.18 -19.24 -0.84
CA ASP A 113 9.27 -18.69 0.16
C ASP A 113 7.89 -18.44 -0.43
N GLU A 114 6.88 -18.34 0.43
CA GLU A 114 5.51 -17.99 0.03
C GLU A 114 5.29 -16.48 0.18
N TYR A 115 4.73 -15.86 -0.86
CA TYR A 115 4.36 -14.44 -0.89
C TYR A 115 2.94 -14.25 -1.41
N SER A 116 2.21 -13.32 -0.80
CA SER A 116 0.96 -12.82 -1.38
C SER A 116 1.28 -11.84 -2.50
N VAL A 117 0.83 -12.11 -3.72
CA VAL A 117 1.16 -11.29 -4.89
C VAL A 117 -0.07 -10.76 -5.60
N HIS A 118 0.03 -9.53 -6.10
CA HIS A 118 -0.93 -8.89 -7.00
C HIS A 118 -0.26 -8.69 -8.36
N LEU A 119 -0.78 -9.38 -9.37
CA LEU A 119 -0.31 -9.20 -10.72
C LEU A 119 -0.84 -7.89 -11.29
N LYS A 120 0.08 -7.02 -11.72
CA LYS A 120 -0.25 -5.70 -12.23
C LYS A 120 -0.15 -5.67 -13.75
N ILE A 121 -1.27 -5.30 -14.38
CA ILE A 121 -1.39 -5.13 -15.83
C ILE A 121 -1.39 -3.64 -16.15
N ASP A 122 -0.63 -3.22 -17.17
CA ASP A 122 -0.70 -1.86 -17.70
C ASP A 122 -1.88 -1.74 -18.67
N THR A 123 -2.92 -1.07 -18.23
CA THR A 123 -4.15 -0.84 -19.02
C THR A 123 -4.20 0.55 -19.67
N GLY A 124 -3.05 1.25 -19.75
CA GLY A 124 -2.94 2.53 -20.47
C GLY A 124 -2.24 3.66 -19.74
N MET A 125 -1.77 3.46 -18.52
CA MET A 125 -1.00 4.48 -17.79
C MET A 125 0.48 4.52 -18.23
N HIS A 126 1.02 3.40 -18.74
CA HIS A 126 2.38 3.24 -19.27
C HIS A 126 3.49 3.64 -18.31
N ARG A 127 3.34 3.26 -17.03
CA ARG A 127 4.35 3.51 -15.98
C ARG A 127 4.88 2.23 -15.35
N LEU A 128 3.99 1.40 -14.84
CA LEU A 128 4.28 0.10 -14.22
C LEU A 128 3.17 -0.87 -14.59
N GLY A 129 3.51 -2.12 -14.79
CA GLY A 129 2.57 -3.16 -15.16
C GLY A 129 3.07 -3.95 -16.36
N CYS A 130 2.70 -5.22 -16.44
CA CYS A 130 3.01 -5.99 -17.61
C CYS A 130 2.02 -5.67 -18.75
N PRO A 131 2.45 -5.74 -20.02
CA PRO A 131 1.58 -5.51 -21.17
C PRO A 131 0.44 -6.54 -21.24
N PRO A 132 -0.80 -6.15 -21.60
CA PRO A 132 -1.95 -7.05 -21.62
C PRO A 132 -1.77 -8.27 -22.53
N GLU A 133 -1.00 -8.15 -23.60
CA GLU A 133 -0.70 -9.23 -24.57
C GLU A 133 0.23 -10.33 -24.02
N LYS A 134 0.78 -10.15 -22.83
CA LYS A 134 1.61 -11.15 -22.14
C LYS A 134 0.82 -12.04 -21.17
N PHE A 135 -0.52 -11.94 -21.16
CA PHE A 135 -1.44 -12.75 -20.35
C PHE A 135 -2.14 -13.83 -21.15
#